data_f96f3e91adbfb28e4b85d1670d9be61e
#
_entry.id   f96f3e91adbfb28e4b85d1670d9be61e
#
_cell.length_a   1.000
_cell.length_b   1.000
_cell.length_c   1.000
_cell.angle_alpha   90.00
_cell.angle_beta   90.00
_cell.angle_gamma   90.00
#
_symmetry.space_group_name_H-M   'P 1'
#
loop_
_entity.id
_entity.type
_entity.pdbx_description
1 polymer ?
#
loop_
_entity_poly.entity_id
_entity_poly.type
_entity_poly.pdbx_seq_one_letter_code
_entity_poly.pdbx_strand_id
1 'polypeptide(L)'
;LMLCSVWIIFSCKDDKYKGDYNPETIKGYKNESSTMSNKMDSVEAVNYIAKQKLREVYELSALASNSRDTVVDGLLREQLLSYFPKKDTTEINALLRDLATKKVKYTSVSKFAILPQDSLIPDSIKRIAYSINYFNSDKKLIESNKRIGKFVLKQEPIQFKREFKFYFTQLNEQKDSIQNDTISSGKTQQSRGKSPR
;
A
#
# COMPACT_ATOMS: atom_id res chain seq x y z
N LEU A 1 -21.64 29.08 47.23
CA LEU A 1 -21.26 27.78 46.65
C LEU A 1 -21.33 27.89 45.12
N MET A 2 -20.14 28.14 44.50
CA MET A 2 -20.03 28.42 43.05
C MET A 2 -19.53 27.13 42.37
N LEU A 3 -20.44 26.43 41.64
CA LEU A 3 -20.16 25.20 40.94
C LEU A 3 -19.56 25.57 39.59
N CYS A 4 -18.22 25.52 39.45
CA CYS A 4 -17.52 25.61 38.17
C CYS A 4 -17.73 24.32 37.39
N SER A 5 -18.64 24.33 36.42
CA SER A 5 -18.86 23.30 35.45
C SER A 5 -17.72 23.36 34.40
N VAL A 6 -16.73 22.49 34.52
CA VAL A 6 -15.65 22.32 33.52
C VAL A 6 -16.23 21.59 32.32
N TRP A 7 -16.56 22.32 31.28
CA TRP A 7 -16.85 21.73 29.97
C TRP A 7 -15.55 21.27 29.35
N ILE A 8 -15.27 19.97 29.45
CA ILE A 8 -14.23 19.33 28.67
C ILE A 8 -14.73 19.25 27.23
N ILE A 9 -14.26 20.18 26.40
CA ILE A 9 -14.47 20.15 24.95
C ILE A 9 -13.61 19.03 24.42
N PHE A 10 -14.17 17.82 24.29
CA PHE A 10 -13.61 16.79 23.44
C PHE A 10 -13.64 17.31 22.00
N SER A 11 -12.57 17.95 21.58
CA SER A 11 -12.33 18.24 20.18
C SER A 11 -12.10 16.92 19.47
N CYS A 12 -13.18 16.30 18.98
CA CYS A 12 -13.07 15.27 17.95
C CYS A 12 -12.36 15.92 16.76
N LYS A 13 -11.09 15.58 16.54
CA LYS A 13 -10.43 15.86 15.27
C LYS A 13 -11.19 15.09 14.20
N ASP A 14 -12.02 15.80 13.45
CA ASP A 14 -12.63 15.28 12.24
C ASP A 14 -11.49 14.94 11.26
N ASP A 15 -11.15 13.66 11.17
CA ASP A 15 -10.22 13.14 10.17
C ASP A 15 -10.87 13.21 8.79
N LYS A 16 -10.91 14.43 8.24
CA LYS A 16 -11.37 14.68 6.88
C LYS A 16 -10.23 14.52 5.88
N TYR A 17 -10.57 14.05 4.70
CA TYR A 17 -9.63 14.03 3.59
C TYR A 17 -9.07 15.44 3.32
N LYS A 18 -7.75 15.59 3.37
CA LYS A 18 -7.04 16.86 3.15
C LYS A 18 -6.23 16.88 1.84
N GLY A 19 -6.41 15.91 0.97
CA GLY A 19 -5.68 15.85 -0.29
C GLY A 19 -6.33 16.70 -1.39
N ASP A 20 -5.51 17.14 -2.34
CA ASP A 20 -5.94 17.86 -3.54
C ASP A 20 -6.52 16.89 -4.58
N TYR A 21 -7.55 16.15 -4.17
CA TYR A 21 -8.21 15.23 -5.09
C TYR A 21 -9.09 16.01 -6.05
N ASN A 22 -8.65 16.10 -7.30
CA ASN A 22 -9.46 16.54 -8.41
C ASN A 22 -9.65 15.38 -9.40
N PRO A 23 -10.88 14.86 -9.56
CA PRO A 23 -11.14 13.75 -10.50
C PRO A 23 -10.78 14.09 -11.94
N GLU A 24 -10.76 15.35 -12.31
CA GLU A 24 -10.37 15.78 -13.66
C GLU A 24 -8.87 15.66 -13.92
N THR A 25 -8.03 15.72 -12.88
CA THR A 25 -6.58 15.58 -13.02
C THR A 25 -6.14 14.14 -13.25
N ILE A 26 -7.01 13.17 -12.96
CA ILE A 26 -6.69 11.73 -13.09
C ILE A 26 -6.63 11.28 -14.55
N LYS A 27 -7.24 12.04 -15.47
CA LYS A 27 -7.19 11.76 -16.92
C LYS A 27 -5.76 11.67 -17.49
N GLY A 28 -4.78 12.19 -16.75
CA GLY A 28 -3.38 12.19 -17.13
C GLY A 28 -2.48 11.17 -16.44
N TYR A 29 -3.00 10.35 -15.51
CA TYR A 29 -2.17 9.36 -14.83
C TYR A 29 -1.74 8.25 -15.79
N LYS A 30 -0.46 8.23 -16.07
CA LYS A 30 0.19 7.19 -16.86
C LYS A 30 1.39 6.68 -16.11
N ASN A 31 1.64 5.37 -16.19
CA ASN A 31 2.89 4.82 -15.69
C ASN A 31 4.02 5.12 -16.68
N GLU A 32 4.36 6.40 -16.79
CA GLU A 32 5.46 6.85 -17.62
C GLU A 32 6.80 6.66 -16.91
N SER A 33 7.85 6.51 -17.71
CA SER A 33 9.22 6.49 -17.21
C SER A 33 9.56 7.83 -16.57
N SER A 34 10.29 7.78 -15.47
CA SER A 34 10.70 8.97 -14.74
C SER A 34 12.21 9.14 -14.77
N THR A 35 12.66 10.34 -15.07
CA THR A 35 14.07 10.72 -14.99
C THR A 35 14.36 11.23 -13.58
N MET A 36 15.38 10.67 -12.94
CA MET A 36 15.83 11.19 -11.64
C MET A 36 16.49 12.56 -11.83
N SER A 37 16.05 13.52 -11.02
CA SER A 37 16.64 14.86 -11.05
C SER A 37 18.07 14.82 -10.50
N ASN A 38 19.00 15.50 -11.21
CA ASN A 38 20.38 15.65 -10.74
C ASN A 38 20.52 16.47 -9.45
N LYS A 39 19.43 17.14 -9.03
CA LYS A 39 19.40 17.96 -7.80
C LYS A 39 18.93 17.20 -6.56
N MET A 40 18.37 16.02 -6.73
CA MET A 40 17.92 15.17 -5.61
C MET A 40 18.90 14.01 -5.46
N ASP A 41 19.15 13.59 -4.23
CA ASP A 41 19.79 12.31 -4.00
C ASP A 41 18.95 11.21 -4.66
N SER A 42 19.61 10.21 -5.22
CA SER A 42 18.94 9.10 -5.93
C SER A 42 17.93 8.38 -5.03
N VAL A 43 18.22 8.27 -3.73
CA VAL A 43 17.33 7.65 -2.74
C VAL A 43 16.09 8.51 -2.51
N GLU A 44 16.24 9.80 -2.37
CA GLU A 44 15.11 10.73 -2.22
C GLU A 44 14.23 10.77 -3.47
N ALA A 45 14.83 10.78 -4.66
CA ALA A 45 14.11 10.73 -5.92
C ALA A 45 13.27 9.45 -6.04
N VAL A 46 13.85 8.30 -5.70
CA VAL A 46 13.14 7.01 -5.70
C VAL A 46 11.98 7.02 -4.69
N ASN A 47 12.21 7.54 -3.48
CA ASN A 47 11.19 7.69 -2.46
C ASN A 47 10.01 8.53 -2.96
N TYR A 48 10.32 9.70 -3.53
CA TYR A 48 9.30 10.63 -4.01
C TYR A 48 8.46 10.01 -5.13
N ILE A 49 9.13 9.47 -6.17
CA ILE A 49 8.45 8.89 -7.33
C ILE A 49 7.65 7.64 -6.93
N ALA A 50 8.22 6.73 -6.12
CA ALA A 50 7.52 5.54 -5.66
C ALA A 50 6.26 5.88 -4.85
N LYS A 51 6.34 6.89 -3.97
CA LYS A 51 5.17 7.39 -3.23
C LYS A 51 4.11 7.96 -4.16
N GLN A 52 4.51 8.75 -5.18
CA GLN A 52 3.60 9.30 -6.16
C GLN A 52 2.91 8.19 -6.96
N LYS A 53 3.68 7.21 -7.49
CA LYS A 53 3.12 6.09 -8.24
C LYS A 53 2.18 5.22 -7.41
N LEU A 54 2.51 5.00 -6.13
CA LEU A 54 1.63 4.30 -5.21
C LEU A 54 0.30 5.06 -4.99
N ARG A 55 0.37 6.38 -4.84
CA ARG A 55 -0.82 7.23 -4.72
C ARG A 55 -1.70 7.11 -5.97
N GLU A 56 -1.10 7.23 -7.17
CA GLU A 56 -1.79 7.08 -8.46
C GLU A 56 -2.53 5.73 -8.55
N VAL A 57 -1.90 4.61 -8.14
CA VAL A 57 -2.53 3.29 -8.13
C VAL A 57 -3.80 3.28 -7.26
N TYR A 58 -3.72 3.82 -6.04
CA TYR A 58 -4.88 3.83 -5.14
C TYR A 58 -5.98 4.78 -5.60
N GLU A 59 -5.64 5.94 -6.15
CA GLU A 59 -6.61 6.90 -6.69
C GLU A 59 -7.33 6.30 -7.92
N LEU A 60 -6.59 5.71 -8.86
CA LEU A 60 -7.18 5.00 -10.00
C LEU A 60 -8.07 3.83 -9.56
N SER A 61 -7.64 3.09 -8.53
CA SER A 61 -8.44 1.98 -7.99
C SER A 61 -9.74 2.47 -7.36
N ALA A 62 -9.71 3.59 -6.64
CA ALA A 62 -10.92 4.17 -6.07
C ALA A 62 -11.89 4.65 -7.17
N LEU A 63 -11.37 5.20 -8.27
CA LEU A 63 -12.19 5.58 -9.42
C LEU A 63 -12.80 4.37 -10.10
N ALA A 64 -11.99 3.36 -10.44
CA ALA A 64 -12.45 2.15 -11.11
C ALA A 64 -13.52 1.41 -10.27
N SER A 65 -13.31 1.33 -8.94
CA SER A 65 -14.29 0.68 -8.05
C SER A 65 -15.63 1.41 -7.98
N ASN A 66 -15.70 2.68 -8.38
CA ASN A 66 -16.90 3.51 -8.38
C ASN A 66 -17.44 3.83 -9.77
N SER A 67 -16.73 3.42 -10.82
CA SER A 67 -17.19 3.64 -12.20
C SER A 67 -18.46 2.84 -12.48
N ARG A 68 -19.42 3.48 -13.12
CA ARG A 68 -20.66 2.83 -13.64
C ARG A 68 -20.60 2.65 -15.15
N ASP A 69 -19.68 3.33 -15.82
CA ASP A 69 -19.46 3.25 -17.25
C ASP A 69 -18.43 2.17 -17.54
N THR A 70 -18.82 1.17 -18.33
CA THR A 70 -17.97 0.02 -18.68
C THR A 70 -16.75 0.41 -19.51
N VAL A 71 -16.88 1.44 -20.36
CA VAL A 71 -15.76 1.93 -21.19
C VAL A 71 -14.74 2.63 -20.30
N VAL A 72 -15.21 3.49 -19.40
CA VAL A 72 -14.34 4.19 -18.43
C VAL A 72 -13.67 3.18 -17.48
N ASP A 73 -14.42 2.18 -16.97
CA ASP A 73 -13.85 1.12 -16.11
C ASP A 73 -12.76 0.35 -16.85
N GLY A 74 -12.98 0.00 -18.12
CA GLY A 74 -11.99 -0.67 -18.96
C GLY A 74 -10.69 0.12 -19.09
N LEU A 75 -10.78 1.42 -19.37
CA LEU A 75 -9.63 2.31 -19.49
C LEU A 75 -8.88 2.46 -18.15
N LEU A 76 -9.60 2.61 -17.04
CA LEU A 76 -9.00 2.72 -15.70
C LEU A 76 -8.27 1.43 -15.31
N ARG A 77 -8.84 0.26 -15.62
CA ARG A 77 -8.19 -1.04 -15.39
C ARG A 77 -6.95 -1.22 -16.24
N GLU A 78 -6.97 -0.82 -17.50
CA GLU A 78 -5.79 -0.85 -18.37
C GLU A 78 -4.67 0.02 -17.81
N GLN A 79 -4.98 1.24 -17.37
CA GLN A 79 -4.03 2.11 -16.70
C GLN A 79 -3.47 1.45 -15.43
N LEU A 80 -4.32 0.88 -14.56
CA LEU A 80 -3.89 0.16 -13.36
C LEU A 80 -2.93 -0.97 -13.68
N LEU A 81 -3.26 -1.79 -14.69
CA LEU A 81 -2.41 -2.91 -15.12
C LEU A 81 -1.03 -2.47 -15.58
N SER A 82 -0.88 -1.23 -16.05
CA SER A 82 0.43 -0.70 -16.46
C SER A 82 1.43 -0.54 -15.30
N TYR A 83 0.94 -0.48 -14.06
CA TYR A 83 1.77 -0.40 -12.85
C TYR A 83 2.26 -1.76 -12.34
N PHE A 84 1.87 -2.86 -12.98
CA PHE A 84 2.23 -4.22 -12.57
C PHE A 84 3.01 -4.94 -13.67
N PRO A 85 4.05 -5.73 -13.33
CA PRO A 85 5.00 -6.27 -14.32
C PRO A 85 4.42 -7.35 -15.23
N LYS A 86 3.37 -8.05 -14.82
CA LYS A 86 2.86 -9.26 -15.50
C LYS A 86 1.40 -9.18 -15.90
N LYS A 87 0.79 -8.02 -15.88
CA LYS A 87 -0.65 -7.86 -16.08
C LYS A 87 -1.47 -8.82 -15.17
N ASP A 88 -0.95 -9.09 -13.98
CA ASP A 88 -1.63 -9.92 -12.99
C ASP A 88 -2.82 -9.13 -12.45
N THR A 89 -4.00 -9.63 -12.76
CA THR A 89 -5.26 -8.99 -12.38
C THR A 89 -5.72 -9.36 -10.98
N THR A 90 -5.13 -10.39 -10.36
CA THR A 90 -5.61 -10.96 -9.09
C THR A 90 -5.57 -9.94 -7.97
N GLU A 91 -4.41 -9.31 -7.78
CA GLU A 91 -4.22 -8.31 -6.72
C GLU A 91 -5.06 -7.05 -6.95
N ILE A 92 -5.14 -6.61 -8.21
CA ILE A 92 -5.96 -5.46 -8.60
C ILE A 92 -7.45 -5.76 -8.35
N ASN A 93 -7.93 -6.92 -8.78
CA ASN A 93 -9.33 -7.30 -8.58
C ASN A 93 -9.70 -7.44 -7.10
N ALA A 94 -8.77 -7.96 -6.26
CA ALA A 94 -8.96 -8.02 -4.83
C ALA A 94 -9.05 -6.60 -4.22
N LEU A 95 -8.15 -5.68 -4.63
CA LEU A 95 -8.17 -4.29 -4.19
C LEU A 95 -9.46 -3.59 -4.61
N LEU A 96 -9.87 -3.70 -5.88
CA LEU A 96 -11.09 -3.06 -6.38
C LEU A 96 -12.33 -3.56 -5.63
N ARG A 97 -12.41 -4.86 -5.34
CA ARG A 97 -13.51 -5.46 -4.57
C ARG A 97 -13.54 -4.95 -3.13
N ASP A 98 -12.39 -4.85 -2.47
CA ASP A 98 -12.28 -4.29 -1.12
C ASP A 98 -12.77 -2.84 -1.08
N LEU A 99 -12.31 -2.00 -2.02
CA LEU A 99 -12.73 -0.61 -2.12
C LEU A 99 -14.23 -0.46 -2.41
N ALA A 100 -14.77 -1.28 -3.32
CA ALA A 100 -16.20 -1.26 -3.64
C ALA A 100 -17.07 -1.69 -2.45
N THR A 101 -16.67 -2.77 -1.74
CA THR A 101 -17.38 -3.26 -0.55
C THR A 101 -17.43 -2.21 0.55
N LYS A 102 -16.33 -1.50 0.77
CA LYS A 102 -16.22 -0.43 1.76
C LYS A 102 -16.79 0.91 1.29
N LYS A 103 -17.27 0.99 0.05
CA LYS A 103 -17.78 2.24 -0.57
C LYS A 103 -16.77 3.39 -0.52
N VAL A 104 -15.50 3.07 -0.74
CA VAL A 104 -14.41 4.06 -0.73
C VAL A 104 -14.53 4.97 -1.93
N LYS A 105 -14.53 6.28 -1.69
CA LYS A 105 -14.55 7.31 -2.76
C LYS A 105 -13.19 7.96 -2.96
N TYR A 106 -12.44 8.14 -1.87
CA TYR A 106 -11.13 8.79 -1.90
C TYR A 106 -10.13 7.97 -1.11
N THR A 107 -8.88 8.07 -1.51
CA THR A 107 -7.76 7.42 -0.83
C THR A 107 -6.65 8.42 -0.56
N SER A 108 -5.87 8.19 0.49
CA SER A 108 -4.69 9.00 0.79
C SER A 108 -3.57 8.12 1.31
N VAL A 109 -2.40 8.19 0.65
CA VAL A 109 -1.19 7.50 1.09
C VAL A 109 -0.38 8.39 2.01
N SER A 110 -0.07 7.90 3.20
CA SER A 110 0.72 8.58 4.22
C SER A 110 1.80 7.68 4.80
N LYS A 111 2.70 8.25 5.60
CA LYS A 111 3.77 7.51 6.30
C LYS A 111 4.57 6.57 5.38
N PHE A 112 4.83 7.02 4.16
CA PHE A 112 5.60 6.24 3.18
C PHE A 112 7.09 6.23 3.54
N ALA A 113 7.68 5.03 3.54
CA ALA A 113 9.11 4.82 3.71
C ALA A 113 9.58 3.58 2.94
N ILE A 114 10.73 3.66 2.29
CA ILE A 114 11.42 2.47 1.76
C ILE A 114 12.08 1.77 2.93
N LEU A 115 11.85 0.48 3.07
CA LEU A 115 12.45 -0.35 4.11
C LEU A 115 13.89 -0.73 3.74
N PRO A 116 14.75 -0.98 4.73
CA PRO A 116 16.07 -1.54 4.50
C PRO A 116 16.01 -2.83 3.66
N GLN A 117 17.06 -3.08 2.90
CA GLN A 117 17.16 -4.29 2.09
C GLN A 117 17.21 -5.52 3.00
N ASP A 118 16.38 -6.49 2.68
CA ASP A 118 16.37 -7.79 3.34
C ASP A 118 17.27 -8.75 2.56
N SER A 119 18.16 -9.46 3.23
CA SER A 119 19.09 -10.42 2.59
C SER A 119 18.37 -11.59 1.89
N LEU A 120 17.11 -11.86 2.26
CA LEU A 120 16.30 -12.91 1.66
C LEU A 120 15.58 -12.47 0.37
N ILE A 121 15.64 -11.18 0.04
CA ILE A 121 14.92 -10.60 -1.09
C ILE A 121 15.94 -10.09 -2.12
N PRO A 122 15.78 -10.40 -3.42
CA PRO A 122 16.65 -9.90 -4.48
C PRO A 122 16.79 -8.37 -4.43
N ASP A 123 17.99 -7.84 -4.65
CA ASP A 123 18.30 -6.42 -4.61
C ASP A 123 17.46 -5.56 -5.58
N SER A 124 16.95 -6.17 -6.62
CA SER A 124 16.06 -5.54 -7.59
C SER A 124 14.67 -5.23 -7.03
N ILE A 125 14.27 -5.90 -5.93
CA ILE A 125 12.97 -5.73 -5.29
C ILE A 125 13.17 -4.84 -4.07
N LYS A 126 12.42 -3.74 -4.01
CA LYS A 126 12.40 -2.84 -2.84
C LYS A 126 11.09 -3.01 -2.07
N ARG A 127 11.19 -3.03 -0.75
CA ARG A 127 10.04 -3.07 0.15
C ARG A 127 9.70 -1.65 0.60
N ILE A 128 8.41 -1.40 0.74
CA ILE A 128 7.88 -0.13 1.23
C ILE A 128 6.91 -0.35 2.38
N ALA A 129 7.02 0.47 3.40
CA ALA A 129 5.99 0.60 4.43
C ALA A 129 5.19 1.87 4.20
N TYR A 130 3.88 1.79 4.29
CA TYR A 130 3.01 2.95 4.13
C TYR A 130 1.70 2.78 4.90
N SER A 131 1.00 3.91 5.09
CA SER A 131 -0.37 3.90 5.58
C SER A 131 -1.30 4.35 4.47
N ILE A 132 -2.40 3.64 4.27
CA ILE A 132 -3.46 4.01 3.35
C ILE A 132 -4.71 4.36 4.14
N ASN A 133 -5.28 5.53 3.88
CA ASN A 133 -6.51 6.00 4.46
C ASN A 133 -7.62 5.96 3.40
N TYR A 134 -8.78 5.45 3.78
CA TYR A 134 -9.97 5.34 2.95
C TYR A 134 -11.03 6.31 3.43
N PHE A 135 -11.67 7.02 2.51
CA PHE A 135 -12.66 8.03 2.79
C PHE A 135 -13.94 7.80 1.98
N ASN A 136 -15.07 8.15 2.55
CA ASN A 136 -16.37 8.09 1.88
C ASN A 136 -16.64 9.35 1.02
N SER A 137 -17.86 9.46 0.46
CA SER A 137 -18.33 10.63 -0.31
C SER A 137 -18.25 11.95 0.45
N ASP A 138 -18.44 11.91 1.77
CA ASP A 138 -18.44 13.09 2.64
C ASP A 138 -17.03 13.45 3.13
N LYS A 139 -16.01 12.79 2.56
CA LYS A 139 -14.61 12.95 2.96
C LYS A 139 -14.33 12.58 4.41
N LYS A 140 -15.17 11.71 5.00
CA LYS A 140 -14.95 11.14 6.32
C LYS A 140 -14.11 9.88 6.21
N LEU A 141 -13.19 9.70 7.15
CA LEU A 141 -12.34 8.53 7.24
C LEU A 141 -13.21 7.29 7.52
N ILE A 142 -13.06 6.26 6.68
CA ILE A 142 -13.66 4.93 6.86
C ILE A 142 -12.68 4.05 7.63
N GLU A 143 -11.43 4.01 7.17
CA GLU A 143 -10.43 3.08 7.67
C GLU A 143 -9.01 3.59 7.39
N SER A 144 -8.06 3.22 8.24
CA SER A 144 -6.64 3.50 8.06
C SER A 144 -5.85 2.22 8.26
N ASN A 145 -5.15 1.77 7.21
CA ASN A 145 -4.40 0.52 7.19
C ASN A 145 -2.91 0.77 7.02
N LYS A 146 -2.10 0.08 7.82
CA LYS A 146 -0.65 -0.03 7.59
C LYS A 146 -0.39 -1.22 6.69
N ARG A 147 0.39 -1.03 5.63
CA ARG A 147 0.71 -2.06 4.64
C ARG A 147 2.20 -2.09 4.36
N ILE A 148 2.67 -3.25 3.95
CA ILE A 148 4.01 -3.44 3.37
C ILE A 148 3.79 -3.88 1.94
N GLY A 149 4.37 -3.15 1.01
CA GLY A 149 4.33 -3.48 -0.42
C GLY A 149 5.72 -3.74 -0.96
N LYS A 150 5.76 -4.23 -2.20
CA LYS A 150 7.00 -4.47 -2.96
C LYS A 150 6.90 -3.83 -4.32
N PHE A 151 8.02 -3.27 -4.78
CA PHE A 151 8.14 -2.77 -6.14
C PHE A 151 9.51 -3.07 -6.73
N VAL A 152 9.59 -3.04 -8.05
CA VAL A 152 10.82 -3.14 -8.81
C VAL A 152 11.02 -1.91 -9.67
N LEU A 153 12.27 -1.52 -9.86
CA LEU A 153 12.69 -0.50 -10.80
C LEU A 153 13.23 -1.20 -12.05
N LYS A 154 12.61 -0.93 -13.20
CA LYS A 154 13.15 -1.36 -14.48
C LYS A 154 13.74 -0.17 -15.20
N GLN A 155 15.00 -0.28 -15.60
CA GLN A 155 15.63 0.72 -16.44
C GLN A 155 15.08 0.60 -17.86
N GLU A 156 14.59 1.69 -18.41
CA GLU A 156 14.20 1.76 -19.82
C GLU A 156 15.33 2.40 -20.62
N PRO A 157 15.77 1.78 -21.74
CA PRO A 157 16.82 2.34 -22.59
C PRO A 157 16.24 3.54 -23.37
N ILE A 158 16.54 4.73 -22.91
CA ILE A 158 16.26 5.96 -23.65
C ILE A 158 17.58 6.66 -23.93
N GLN A 159 17.75 7.12 -25.16
CA GLN A 159 18.96 7.78 -25.64
C GLN A 159 19.46 8.82 -24.63
N PHE A 160 20.65 8.62 -24.05
CA PHE A 160 21.38 9.54 -23.18
C PHE A 160 20.83 9.79 -21.76
N LYS A 161 19.73 9.15 -21.33
CA LYS A 161 19.18 9.31 -19.98
C LYS A 161 18.89 7.94 -19.35
N ARG A 162 19.15 7.86 -18.03
CA ARG A 162 18.68 6.71 -17.24
C ARG A 162 17.27 7.00 -16.80
N GLU A 163 16.30 6.41 -17.47
CA GLU A 163 14.92 6.46 -17.07
C GLU A 163 14.52 5.14 -16.41
N PHE A 164 13.68 5.25 -15.38
CA PHE A 164 13.24 4.12 -14.60
C PHE A 164 11.73 4.08 -14.58
N LYS A 165 11.19 2.89 -14.77
CA LYS A 165 9.77 2.61 -14.62
C LYS A 165 9.52 1.80 -13.36
N PHE A 166 8.51 2.20 -12.60
CA PHE A 166 8.14 1.56 -11.35
C PHE A 166 7.05 0.52 -11.62
N TYR A 167 7.24 -0.71 -11.10
CA TYR A 167 6.25 -1.74 -11.14
C TYR A 167 6.02 -2.29 -9.74
N PHE A 168 4.80 -2.24 -9.25
CA PHE A 168 4.42 -2.85 -7.99
C PHE A 168 4.24 -4.36 -8.19
N THR A 169 5.00 -5.15 -7.47
CA THR A 169 4.86 -6.61 -7.50
C THR A 169 3.89 -7.09 -6.43
N GLN A 170 3.69 -6.30 -5.38
CA GLN A 170 2.78 -6.59 -4.29
C GLN A 170 2.39 -5.30 -3.56
N LEU A 171 1.09 -5.08 -3.35
CA LEU A 171 0.58 -3.92 -2.61
C LEU A 171 0.40 -4.21 -1.12
N ASN A 172 0.21 -5.46 -0.75
CA ASN A 172 0.04 -5.88 0.64
C ASN A 172 0.72 -7.21 0.87
N GLU A 173 1.90 -7.17 1.48
CA GLU A 173 2.57 -8.39 1.95
C GLU A 173 1.79 -8.88 3.17
N GLN A 174 1.02 -9.96 2.99
CA GLN A 174 0.48 -10.68 4.13
C GLN A 174 1.67 -11.24 4.90
N LYS A 175 1.78 -10.90 6.19
CA LYS A 175 2.68 -11.64 7.07
C LYS A 175 2.17 -13.08 7.04
N ASP A 176 2.94 -13.97 6.42
CA ASP A 176 2.74 -15.38 6.63
C ASP A 176 2.69 -15.58 8.13
N SER A 177 1.55 -16.02 8.63
CA SER A 177 1.42 -16.39 10.02
C SER A 177 2.51 -17.44 10.26
N ILE A 178 3.54 -17.06 10.99
CA ILE A 178 4.52 -18.00 11.49
C ILE A 178 3.66 -19.01 12.27
N GLN A 179 3.48 -20.18 11.68
CA GLN A 179 2.98 -21.32 12.43
C GLN A 179 3.94 -21.47 13.59
N ASN A 180 3.48 -21.09 14.79
CA ASN A 180 4.12 -21.47 16.02
C ASN A 180 4.06 -22.99 16.04
N ASP A 181 5.07 -23.65 15.54
CA ASP A 181 5.36 -25.03 15.86
C ASP A 181 5.50 -25.07 17.38
N THR A 182 4.39 -25.41 18.02
CA THR A 182 4.33 -25.71 19.44
C THR A 182 5.22 -26.92 19.62
N ILE A 183 6.44 -26.69 20.07
CA ILE A 183 7.35 -27.75 20.51
C ILE A 183 6.62 -28.41 21.66
N SER A 184 6.02 -29.54 21.35
CA SER A 184 5.42 -30.45 22.34
C SER A 184 6.53 -30.90 23.28
N SER A 185 6.54 -30.32 24.48
CA SER A 185 7.40 -30.77 25.58
C SER A 185 7.11 -32.22 25.88
N GLY A 186 8.02 -33.09 25.40
CA GLY A 186 7.98 -34.51 25.73
C GLY A 186 8.06 -34.72 27.25
N LYS A 187 6.98 -35.24 27.82
CA LYS A 187 6.96 -35.73 29.19
C LYS A 187 7.95 -36.90 29.31
N THR A 188 9.06 -36.65 29.96
CA THR A 188 9.96 -37.73 30.43
C THR A 188 9.23 -38.55 31.48
N GLN A 189 8.81 -39.75 31.13
CA GLN A 189 8.37 -40.75 32.07
C GLN A 189 9.58 -41.28 32.83
N GLN A 190 9.65 -40.99 34.13
CA GLN A 190 10.52 -41.69 35.07
C GLN A 190 9.99 -43.10 35.27
N SER A 191 10.65 -44.08 34.72
CA SER A 191 10.44 -45.48 35.11
C SER A 191 11.14 -45.75 36.43
N ARG A 192 10.34 -45.98 37.46
CA ARG A 192 10.78 -46.56 38.74
C ARG A 192 11.20 -48.02 38.51
N GLY A 193 12.50 -48.28 38.51
CA GLY A 193 13.04 -49.62 38.63
C GLY A 193 12.80 -50.15 40.03
N LYS A 194 12.03 -51.23 40.12
CA LYS A 194 11.96 -52.13 41.29
C LYS A 194 13.18 -53.04 41.25
N SER A 195 13.98 -53.07 42.35
CA SER A 195 14.96 -54.08 42.63
C SER A 195 14.27 -55.30 43.26
N PRO A 196 14.60 -56.52 42.87
CA PRO A 196 14.39 -57.70 43.70
C PRO A 196 15.70 -58.18 44.34
N ARG A 197 15.52 -58.76 45.50
CA ARG A 197 16.46 -59.46 46.33
C ARG A 197 17.50 -60.28 45.59
#